data_cbc8dc2f0d5f644b2766407c3ec2325b
#
_entry.id   cbc8dc2f0d5f644b2766407c3ec2325b
#
_cell.length_a   1.000
_cell.length_b   1.000
_cell.length_c   1.000
_cell.angle_alpha   90.00
_cell.angle_beta   90.00
_cell.angle_gamma   90.00
#
_symmetry.space_group_name_H-M   'P 1'
#
loop_
_entity.id
_entity.type
_entity.pdbx_description
1 polymer ?
#
loop_
_entity_poly.entity_id
_entity_poly.type
_entity_poly.pdbx_seq_one_letter_code
_entity_poly.pdbx_strand_id
1 'polypeptide(L)'
;MTLREYILHWQEVYDKNQSRPTTYAAHGYLFKNHIIHRLGEIPLEELTVEQVGNFLDERRRFGGHRPESPEYPGLGEHTMRHIHRLLQQCLDQAIRDGLI
;
A
#
# COMPACT_ATOMS: atom_id res chain seq x y z
N MET A 1 6.60 -10.17 -12.27
CA MET A 1 5.83 -8.94 -11.99
C MET A 1 6.12 -8.46 -10.59
N THR A 2 6.50 -7.20 -10.45
CA THR A 2 6.71 -6.60 -9.13
C THR A 2 5.39 -6.16 -8.52
N LEU A 3 5.41 -5.90 -7.21
CA LEU A 3 4.23 -5.37 -6.54
C LEU A 3 3.78 -4.04 -7.16
N ARG A 4 4.75 -3.17 -7.53
CA ARG A 4 4.43 -1.91 -8.19
C ARG A 4 3.65 -2.14 -9.49
N GLU A 5 4.12 -3.04 -10.32
CA GLU A 5 3.46 -3.35 -11.58
C GLU A 5 2.04 -3.86 -11.35
N TYR A 6 1.86 -4.72 -10.36
CA TYR A 6 0.54 -5.24 -10.05
C TYR A 6 -0.37 -4.14 -9.48
N ILE A 7 0.14 -3.27 -8.62
CA ILE A 7 -0.65 -2.16 -8.06
C ILE A 7 -1.16 -1.25 -9.16
N LEU A 8 -0.32 -0.90 -10.12
CA LEU A 8 -0.73 -0.05 -11.24
C LEU A 8 -1.82 -0.73 -12.07
N HIS A 9 -1.67 -2.03 -12.30
CA HIS A 9 -2.68 -2.83 -12.98
C HIS A 9 -3.99 -2.86 -12.18
N TRP A 10 -3.90 -3.12 -10.87
CA TRP A 10 -5.07 -3.20 -10.00
C TRP A 10 -5.85 -1.89 -9.97
N GLN A 11 -5.15 -0.78 -9.88
CA GLN A 11 -5.79 0.53 -9.90
C GLN A 11 -6.52 0.80 -11.21
N GLU A 12 -5.91 0.44 -12.32
CA GLU A 12 -6.51 0.68 -13.64
C GLU A 12 -7.71 -0.23 -13.90
N VAL A 13 -7.60 -1.50 -13.54
CA VAL A 13 -8.62 -2.51 -13.89
C VAL A 13 -9.74 -2.57 -12.86
N TYR A 14 -9.41 -2.51 -11.57
CA TYR A 14 -10.38 -2.73 -10.50
C TYR A 14 -10.76 -1.45 -9.77
N ASP A 15 -9.77 -0.74 -9.23
CA ASP A 15 -10.02 0.41 -8.35
C ASP A 15 -10.73 1.55 -9.07
N LYS A 16 -10.30 1.85 -10.27
CA LYS A 16 -10.87 2.92 -11.09
C LYS A 16 -12.36 2.72 -11.35
N ASN A 17 -12.78 1.47 -11.46
CA ASN A 17 -14.17 1.10 -11.76
C ASN A 17 -15.03 0.93 -10.52
N GLN A 18 -14.42 0.71 -9.35
CA GLN A 18 -15.12 0.44 -8.10
C GLN A 18 -15.21 1.67 -7.20
N SER A 19 -14.31 2.62 -7.36
CA SER A 19 -14.17 3.74 -6.45
C SER A 19 -14.58 5.05 -7.10
N ARG A 20 -15.03 5.99 -6.27
CA ARG A 20 -15.26 7.37 -6.72
C ARG A 20 -13.92 8.01 -7.09
N PRO A 21 -13.91 9.02 -7.98
CA PRO A 21 -12.65 9.69 -8.37
C PRO A 21 -11.80 10.18 -7.19
N THR A 22 -12.44 10.73 -6.16
CA THR A 22 -11.72 11.19 -4.97
C THR A 22 -11.10 10.03 -4.19
N THR A 23 -11.81 8.92 -4.08
CA THR A 23 -11.32 7.72 -3.42
C THR A 23 -10.18 7.09 -4.22
N TYR A 24 -10.33 7.02 -5.53
CA TYR A 24 -9.27 6.52 -6.42
C TYR A 24 -7.99 7.34 -6.27
N ALA A 25 -8.11 8.66 -6.24
CA ALA A 25 -6.96 9.55 -6.06
C ALA A 25 -6.31 9.35 -4.69
N ALA A 26 -7.11 9.18 -3.64
CA ALA A 26 -6.59 8.93 -2.29
C ALA A 26 -5.84 7.59 -2.23
N HIS A 27 -6.35 6.55 -2.87
CA HIS A 27 -5.67 5.26 -2.97
C HIS A 27 -4.34 5.41 -3.69
N GLY A 28 -4.32 6.15 -4.80
CA GLY A 28 -3.09 6.42 -5.54
C GLY A 28 -2.03 7.10 -4.70
N TYR A 29 -2.44 8.05 -3.87
CA TYR A 29 -1.53 8.73 -2.94
C TYR A 29 -0.92 7.75 -1.94
N LEU A 30 -1.75 6.91 -1.31
CA LEU A 30 -1.26 5.94 -0.34
C LEU A 30 -0.33 4.90 -0.96
N PHE A 31 -0.68 4.40 -2.15
CA PHE A 31 0.18 3.47 -2.87
C PHE A 31 1.53 4.09 -3.19
N LYS A 32 1.52 5.26 -3.83
CA LYS A 32 2.74 5.91 -4.31
C LYS A 32 3.67 6.32 -3.17
N ASN A 33 3.12 6.92 -2.12
CA ASN A 33 3.95 7.53 -1.07
C ASN A 33 4.37 6.56 0.03
N HIS A 34 3.67 5.44 0.18
CA HIS A 34 3.97 4.48 1.23
C HIS A 34 4.29 3.10 0.69
N ILE A 35 3.35 2.47 0.01
CA ILE A 35 3.47 1.06 -0.35
C ILE A 35 4.51 0.85 -1.46
N ILE A 36 4.36 1.54 -2.57
CA ILE A 36 5.26 1.37 -3.72
C ILE A 36 6.69 1.78 -3.36
N HIS A 37 6.83 2.85 -2.59
CA HIS A 37 8.14 3.36 -2.21
C HIS A 37 8.97 2.32 -1.43
N ARG A 38 8.30 1.47 -0.64
CA ARG A 38 8.98 0.50 0.23
C ARG A 38 8.92 -0.93 -0.29
N LEU A 39 7.79 -1.34 -0.86
CA LEU A 39 7.57 -2.72 -1.28
C LEU A 39 7.48 -2.88 -2.79
N GLY A 40 7.44 -1.79 -3.54
CA GLY A 40 7.13 -1.82 -4.97
C GLY A 40 8.06 -2.64 -5.83
N GLU A 41 9.34 -2.71 -5.47
CA GLU A 41 10.34 -3.42 -6.27
C GLU A 41 10.39 -4.92 -5.98
N ILE A 42 9.69 -5.39 -4.95
CA ILE A 42 9.67 -6.81 -4.61
C ILE A 42 8.82 -7.57 -5.62
N PRO A 43 9.34 -8.64 -6.23
CA PRO A 43 8.51 -9.49 -7.08
C PRO A 43 7.29 -10.00 -6.31
N LEU A 44 6.13 -9.98 -6.96
CA LEU A 44 4.87 -10.31 -6.29
C LEU A 44 4.91 -11.68 -5.64
N GLU A 45 5.47 -12.67 -6.33
CA GLU A 45 5.58 -14.04 -5.84
C GLU A 45 6.61 -14.22 -4.71
N GLU A 46 7.45 -13.22 -4.48
CA GLU A 46 8.46 -13.25 -3.42
C GLU A 46 8.06 -12.44 -2.18
N LEU A 47 6.91 -11.78 -2.25
CA LEU A 47 6.42 -10.96 -1.13
C LEU A 47 5.98 -11.87 0.02
N THR A 48 6.53 -11.61 1.21
CA THR A 48 6.25 -12.43 2.39
C THR A 48 5.43 -11.66 3.43
N VAL A 49 4.77 -12.40 4.31
CA VAL A 49 4.04 -11.83 5.45
C VAL A 49 4.98 -11.02 6.34
N GLU A 50 6.21 -11.49 6.52
CA GLU A 50 7.23 -10.80 7.32
C GLU A 50 7.57 -9.44 6.71
N GLN A 51 7.78 -9.38 5.40
CA GLN A 51 8.07 -8.12 4.71
C GLN A 51 6.93 -7.12 4.87
N VAL A 52 5.69 -7.57 4.72
CA VAL A 52 4.52 -6.71 4.90
C VAL A 52 4.41 -6.23 6.34
N GLY A 53 4.61 -7.13 7.30
CA GLY A 53 4.57 -6.78 8.73
C GLY A 53 5.62 -5.74 9.09
N ASN A 54 6.85 -5.94 8.62
CA ASN A 54 7.95 -4.99 8.86
C ASN A 54 7.66 -3.64 8.23
N PHE A 55 7.08 -3.63 7.03
CA PHE A 55 6.66 -2.39 6.37
C PHE A 55 5.63 -1.63 7.21
N LEU A 56 4.59 -2.31 7.66
CA LEU A 56 3.54 -1.68 8.45
C LEU A 56 4.08 -1.12 9.77
N ASP A 57 4.96 -1.87 10.43
CA ASP A 57 5.60 -1.43 11.67
C ASP A 57 6.46 -0.20 11.44
N GLU A 58 7.24 -0.18 10.36
CA GLU A 58 8.09 0.95 9.99
C GLU A 58 7.26 2.19 9.70
N ARG A 59 6.13 2.06 8.98
CA ARG A 59 5.26 3.18 8.71
C ARG A 59 4.60 3.73 9.98
N ARG A 60 4.25 2.84 10.88
CA ARG A 60 3.67 3.25 12.16
C ARG A 60 4.64 4.08 12.98
N ARG A 61 5.91 3.71 12.95
CA ARG A 61 6.94 4.39 13.74
C ARG A 61 7.50 5.65 13.07
N PHE A 62 7.70 5.62 11.75
CA PHE A 62 8.47 6.63 11.04
C PHE A 62 7.78 7.22 9.82
N GLY A 63 6.55 6.85 9.54
CA GLY A 63 5.87 7.24 8.32
C GLY A 63 5.20 8.61 8.31
N GLY A 64 5.37 9.41 9.36
CA GLY A 64 4.75 10.72 9.46
C GLY A 64 5.24 11.69 8.39
N HIS A 65 4.33 12.59 7.97
CA HIS A 65 4.64 13.58 6.93
C HIS A 65 5.36 14.82 7.44
N ARG A 66 5.60 14.91 8.74
CA ARG A 66 6.27 16.06 9.36
C ARG A 66 7.52 15.59 10.08
N PRO A 67 8.61 15.36 9.32
CA PRO A 67 9.86 14.89 9.93
C PRO A 67 10.44 15.87 10.94
N GLU A 68 10.09 17.16 10.84
CA GLU A 68 10.49 18.18 11.77
C GLU A 68 9.67 18.19 13.07
N SER A 69 8.64 17.33 13.16
CA SER A 69 7.81 17.21 14.36
C SER A 69 8.14 15.90 15.07
N PRO A 70 9.08 15.91 16.03
CA PRO A 70 9.50 14.68 16.71
C PRO A 70 8.40 14.05 17.58
N GLU A 71 7.32 14.78 17.84
CA GLU A 71 6.21 14.29 18.66
C GLU A 71 5.33 13.28 17.91
N TYR A 72 5.33 13.35 16.57
CA TYR A 72 4.48 12.49 15.74
C TYR A 72 5.26 11.96 14.54
N PRO A 73 6.30 11.13 14.78
CA PRO A 73 7.14 10.63 13.69
C PRO A 73 6.46 9.56 12.84
N GLY A 74 5.40 8.95 13.35
CA GLY A 74 4.69 7.89 12.67
C GLY A 74 3.36 8.32 12.08
N LEU A 75 2.75 7.43 11.33
CA LEU A 75 1.40 7.64 10.80
C LEU A 75 0.36 7.38 11.86
N GLY A 76 -0.74 8.15 11.80
CA GLY A 76 -1.86 7.97 12.70
C GLY A 76 -2.59 6.64 12.45
N GLU A 77 -3.33 6.21 13.46
CA GLU A 77 -4.08 4.94 13.42
C GLU A 77 -5.01 4.84 12.22
N HIS A 78 -5.70 5.93 11.91
CA HIS A 78 -6.64 5.98 10.79
C HIS A 78 -5.93 5.71 9.45
N THR A 79 -4.82 6.39 9.19
CA THR A 79 -4.04 6.22 7.97
C THR A 79 -3.46 4.79 7.89
N MET A 80 -2.98 4.27 9.02
CA MET A 80 -2.46 2.90 9.07
C MET A 80 -3.53 1.86 8.69
N ARG A 81 -4.75 2.04 9.16
CA ARG A 81 -5.86 1.14 8.79
C ARG A 81 -6.15 1.21 7.30
N HIS A 82 -6.11 2.40 6.72
CA HIS A 82 -6.34 2.57 5.28
C HIS A 82 -5.26 1.86 4.46
N ILE A 83 -4.01 2.05 4.83
CA ILE A 83 -2.88 1.40 4.14
C ILE A 83 -3.01 -0.12 4.22
N HIS A 84 -3.27 -0.65 5.41
CA HIS A 84 -3.40 -2.08 5.63
C HIS A 84 -4.55 -2.66 4.79
N ARG A 85 -5.72 -2.03 4.86
CA ARG A 85 -6.90 -2.48 4.11
C ARG A 85 -6.67 -2.45 2.61
N LEU A 86 -6.07 -1.36 2.12
CA LEU A 86 -5.82 -1.17 0.69
C LEU A 86 -4.85 -2.23 0.16
N LEU A 87 -3.76 -2.46 0.90
CA LEU A 87 -2.79 -3.49 0.53
C LEU A 87 -3.43 -4.88 0.55
N GLN A 88 -4.24 -5.17 1.55
CA GLN A 88 -4.93 -6.45 1.66
C GLN A 88 -5.89 -6.68 0.49
N GLN A 89 -6.67 -5.68 0.11
CA GLN A 89 -7.57 -5.77 -1.03
C GLN A 89 -6.81 -6.08 -2.31
N CYS A 90 -5.70 -5.40 -2.51
CA CYS A 90 -4.87 -5.59 -3.69
C CYS A 90 -4.29 -7.02 -3.75
N LEU A 91 -3.74 -7.49 -2.64
CA LEU A 91 -3.14 -8.83 -2.58
C LEU A 91 -4.20 -9.93 -2.69
N ASP A 92 -5.37 -9.73 -2.08
CA ASP A 92 -6.47 -10.68 -2.20
C ASP A 92 -6.90 -10.84 -3.66
N GLN A 93 -6.93 -9.74 -4.41
CA GLN A 93 -7.26 -9.82 -5.83
C GLN A 93 -6.16 -10.53 -6.62
N ALA A 94 -4.90 -10.32 -6.25
CA ALA A 94 -3.79 -11.05 -6.89
C ALA A 94 -3.92 -12.56 -6.69
N ILE A 95 -4.37 -12.98 -5.51
CA ILE A 95 -4.64 -14.39 -5.23
C ILE A 95 -5.77 -14.91 -6.12
N ARG A 96 -6.86 -14.16 -6.24
CA ARG A 96 -7.99 -14.53 -7.10
C ARG A 96 -7.58 -14.61 -8.57
N ASP A 97 -6.69 -13.73 -8.99
CA ASP A 97 -6.18 -13.71 -10.36
C ASP A 97 -5.16 -14.81 -10.63
N GLY A 98 -4.80 -15.58 -9.61
CA GLY A 98 -3.86 -16.69 -9.76
C GLY A 98 -2.42 -16.28 -9.87
N LEU A 99 -2.06 -15.08 -9.46
CA LEU A 99 -0.70 -14.56 -9.56
C LEU A 99 0.17 -14.90 -8.35
N ILE A 100 -0.46 -15.21 -7.24
CA ILE A 100 0.23 -15.66 -6.04
C ILE A 100 -0.58 -16.69 -5.28
#